data_f66a6a152f60d54ef69d9fb4be845dbc
#
_entry.id   f66a6a152f60d54ef69d9fb4be845dbc
#
_cell.length_a   1.000
_cell.length_b   1.000
_cell.length_c   1.000
_cell.angle_alpha   90.00
_cell.angle_beta   90.00
_cell.angle_gamma   90.00
#
_symmetry.space_group_name_H-M   'P 1'
#
loop_
_entity.id
_entity.type
_entity.pdbx_description
1 polymer ?
#
loop_
_entity_poly.entity_id
_entity_poly.type
_entity_poly.pdbx_seq_one_letter_code
_entity_poly.pdbx_strand_id
1 'polypeptide(L)'
;MAFPPSDAVATGQAAAVPTARPAGDTGAMGAAPTVVKIVVAGGFAVGKTTFIGSISDIEPLNTEAAMTEHSVGVDDAGGVSDRKTSTTVAMDFGRIALPGSLWLYLFGTPGQDRFLFMWDDLVRGAIGAVVLVDTDRLDQCFPAVDYFESRGIPFVVGVNCFDGVAKHRLEDVREALAIPAHVPVLYTDARSRTATKQTLISLVQLAMERLRNHA
;
A
#
# COMPACT_ATOMS: atom_id res chain seq x y z
N MET A 1 61.20 22.35 14.39
CA MET A 1 60.24 21.29 14.75
C MET A 1 59.28 21.13 13.56
N ALA A 2 59.48 20.07 12.82
CA ALA A 2 58.73 19.77 11.59
C ALA A 2 57.60 18.76 11.92
N PHE A 3 56.38 19.05 11.48
CA PHE A 3 55.27 18.10 11.57
C PHE A 3 55.22 17.26 10.28
N PRO A 4 55.02 15.96 10.35
CA PRO A 4 54.85 15.13 9.16
C PRO A 4 53.42 15.22 8.63
N PRO A 5 53.21 15.00 7.29
CA PRO A 5 51.89 14.95 6.70
C PRO A 5 51.17 13.62 7.01
N SER A 6 49.88 13.71 7.27
CA SER A 6 49.03 12.56 7.48
C SER A 6 48.19 12.34 6.23
N ASP A 7 48.61 11.41 5.37
CA ASP A 7 47.80 10.84 4.32
C ASP A 7 47.02 9.65 4.89
N ALA A 8 45.68 9.74 4.91
CA ALA A 8 44.83 8.58 4.99
C ALA A 8 43.53 8.85 4.23
N VAL A 9 43.54 8.50 2.96
CA VAL A 9 42.35 8.37 2.13
C VAL A 9 41.66 7.09 2.56
N ALA A 10 40.53 7.21 3.29
CA ALA A 10 39.67 6.09 3.59
C ALA A 10 38.70 5.89 2.40
N THR A 11 39.01 4.92 1.56
CA THR A 11 38.09 4.38 0.56
C THR A 11 36.91 3.72 1.27
N GLY A 12 35.74 4.39 1.23
CA GLY A 12 34.47 3.84 1.67
C GLY A 12 34.07 2.67 0.78
N GLN A 13 34.15 1.49 1.35
CA GLN A 13 33.64 0.26 0.76
C GLN A 13 32.12 0.29 0.86
N ALA A 14 31.45 0.39 -0.30
CA ALA A 14 30.00 0.22 -0.39
C ALA A 14 29.62 -1.21 0.08
N ALA A 15 28.82 -1.29 1.13
CA ALA A 15 28.28 -2.54 1.62
C ALA A 15 27.40 -3.17 0.55
N ALA A 16 27.80 -4.32 0.04
CA ALA A 16 27.02 -5.15 -0.86
C ALA A 16 25.78 -5.66 -0.13
N VAL A 17 24.61 -5.39 -0.68
CA VAL A 17 23.34 -5.99 -0.26
C VAL A 17 23.43 -7.50 -0.48
N PRO A 18 23.23 -8.34 0.55
CA PRO A 18 23.24 -9.80 0.37
C PRO A 18 22.02 -10.21 -0.45
N THR A 19 22.23 -10.63 -1.70
CA THR A 19 21.24 -11.38 -2.46
C THR A 19 21.15 -12.79 -1.88
N ALA A 20 20.20 -13.00 -0.98
CA ALA A 20 19.86 -14.34 -0.51
C ALA A 20 19.24 -15.12 -1.68
N ARG A 21 20.01 -15.97 -2.33
CA ARG A 21 19.51 -17.04 -3.18
C ARG A 21 18.86 -18.09 -2.27
N PRO A 22 17.60 -18.46 -2.49
CA PRO A 22 17.07 -19.67 -1.88
C PRO A 22 17.77 -20.88 -2.52
N ALA A 23 18.38 -21.72 -1.68
CA ALA A 23 18.96 -22.99 -2.09
C ALA A 23 17.85 -23.99 -2.45
N GLY A 24 17.94 -24.55 -3.66
CA GLY A 24 17.41 -25.87 -3.98
C GLY A 24 15.95 -25.94 -4.45
N ASP A 25 15.70 -25.66 -5.73
CA ASP A 25 14.80 -26.51 -6.52
C ASP A 25 15.34 -26.57 -7.97
N THR A 26 16.04 -27.64 -8.29
CA THR A 26 16.43 -28.00 -9.67
C THR A 26 15.29 -28.81 -10.29
N GLY A 27 14.21 -28.11 -10.64
CA GLY A 27 13.09 -28.72 -11.34
C GLY A 27 12.44 -27.72 -12.28
N ALA A 28 12.61 -27.94 -13.58
CA ALA A 28 11.96 -27.30 -14.73
C ALA A 28 12.05 -25.75 -14.73
N MET A 29 12.61 -25.18 -15.80
CA MET A 29 12.51 -23.75 -16.12
C MET A 29 11.04 -23.41 -16.39
N GLY A 30 10.26 -23.27 -15.30
CA GLY A 30 8.91 -22.76 -15.35
C GLY A 30 8.96 -21.29 -15.74
N ALA A 31 8.04 -20.84 -16.59
CA ALA A 31 7.88 -19.45 -16.95
C ALA A 31 7.82 -18.58 -15.67
N ALA A 32 8.46 -17.42 -15.71
CA ALA A 32 8.39 -16.47 -14.60
C ALA A 32 6.92 -16.18 -14.23
N PRO A 33 6.57 -16.09 -12.95
CA PRO A 33 5.19 -15.86 -12.55
C PRO A 33 4.67 -14.51 -13.09
N THR A 34 3.43 -14.52 -13.53
CA THR A 34 2.72 -13.28 -13.85
C THR A 34 2.37 -12.58 -12.55
N VAL A 35 2.79 -11.32 -12.42
CA VAL A 35 2.53 -10.53 -11.22
C VAL A 35 1.39 -9.53 -11.49
N VAL A 36 0.42 -9.52 -10.61
CA VAL A 36 -0.68 -8.55 -10.59
C VAL A 36 -0.58 -7.72 -9.31
N LYS A 37 -0.56 -6.41 -9.47
CA LYS A 37 -0.45 -5.45 -8.35
C LYS A 37 -1.82 -4.93 -7.95
N ILE A 38 -2.08 -4.91 -6.65
CA ILE A 38 -3.27 -4.36 -6.02
C ILE A 38 -2.83 -3.41 -4.89
N VAL A 39 -3.53 -2.30 -4.76
CA VAL A 39 -3.30 -1.33 -3.67
C VAL A 39 -4.38 -1.50 -2.61
N VAL A 40 -3.99 -1.41 -1.33
CA VAL A 40 -4.91 -1.38 -0.19
C VAL A 40 -4.78 -0.01 0.47
N ALA A 41 -5.84 0.79 0.38
CA ALA A 41 -5.88 2.17 0.83
C ALA A 41 -6.94 2.40 1.92
N GLY A 42 -6.94 3.59 2.50
CA GLY A 42 -7.86 4.01 3.56
C GLY A 42 -7.16 4.76 4.68
N GLY A 43 -7.91 5.32 5.59
CA GLY A 43 -7.43 6.15 6.69
C GLY A 43 -6.43 5.47 7.64
N PHE A 44 -5.90 6.24 8.56
CA PHE A 44 -5.00 5.70 9.58
C PHE A 44 -5.74 4.70 10.48
N ALA A 45 -5.08 3.57 10.80
CA ALA A 45 -5.61 2.48 11.65
C ALA A 45 -6.92 1.83 11.15
N VAL A 46 -7.31 2.00 9.88
CA VAL A 46 -8.51 1.37 9.29
C VAL A 46 -8.39 -0.15 9.12
N GLY A 47 -7.19 -0.73 9.31
CA GLY A 47 -6.95 -2.16 9.22
C GLY A 47 -6.20 -2.62 7.96
N LYS A 48 -5.48 -1.74 7.24
CA LYS A 48 -4.72 -2.11 6.02
C LYS A 48 -3.70 -3.22 6.27
N THR A 49 -2.84 -3.04 7.28
CA THR A 49 -1.84 -4.04 7.70
C THR A 49 -2.49 -5.38 8.05
N THR A 50 -3.60 -5.32 8.78
CA THR A 50 -4.37 -6.52 9.18
C THR A 50 -4.98 -7.21 7.96
N PHE A 51 -5.57 -6.44 7.03
CA PHE A 51 -6.15 -6.94 5.79
C PHE A 51 -5.10 -7.68 4.95
N ILE A 52 -3.94 -7.07 4.73
CA ILE A 52 -2.84 -7.68 3.98
C ILE A 52 -2.31 -8.91 4.71
N GLY A 53 -2.10 -8.83 6.02
CA GLY A 53 -1.60 -9.94 6.83
C GLY A 53 -2.54 -11.14 6.85
N SER A 54 -3.87 -10.92 6.86
CA SER A 54 -4.85 -12.01 6.91
C SER A 54 -4.86 -12.89 5.67
N ILE A 55 -4.44 -12.38 4.51
CA ILE A 55 -4.50 -13.07 3.21
C ILE A 55 -3.13 -13.43 2.66
N SER A 56 -2.08 -12.78 3.07
CA SER A 56 -0.71 -13.00 2.58
C SER A 56 -0.25 -14.43 2.84
N ASP A 57 0.47 -15.01 1.88
CA ASP A 57 1.14 -16.32 1.98
C ASP A 57 2.60 -16.18 2.47
N ILE A 58 3.07 -14.93 2.62
CA ILE A 58 4.36 -14.60 3.23
C ILE A 58 4.11 -13.75 4.48
N GLU A 59 5.06 -13.73 5.39
CA GLU A 59 5.03 -12.75 6.47
C GLU A 59 5.01 -11.34 5.86
N PRO A 60 4.03 -10.49 6.21
CA PRO A 60 3.94 -9.15 5.66
C PRO A 60 5.21 -8.36 5.94
N LEU A 61 5.80 -7.81 4.89
CA LEU A 61 6.93 -6.93 5.04
C LEU A 61 6.41 -5.54 5.39
N ASN A 62 6.77 -5.06 6.57
CA ASN A 62 6.55 -3.69 6.98
C ASN A 62 7.82 -2.91 6.62
N THR A 63 7.80 -2.16 5.53
CA THR A 63 8.95 -1.37 5.10
C THR A 63 8.89 0.00 5.76
N GLU A 64 9.68 0.20 6.80
CA GLU A 64 9.93 1.52 7.34
C GLU A 64 10.94 2.25 6.44
N ALA A 65 10.47 3.13 5.57
CA ALA A 65 11.33 4.02 4.80
C ALA A 65 11.53 5.32 5.59
N ALA A 66 12.76 5.60 6.00
CA ALA A 66 13.11 6.89 6.57
C ALA A 66 13.13 7.94 5.44
N MET A 67 12.17 8.84 5.43
CA MET A 67 12.18 10.00 4.53
C MET A 67 12.81 11.17 5.25
N THR A 68 13.87 11.71 4.68
CA THR A 68 14.44 12.98 5.11
C THR A 68 13.67 14.08 4.39
N GLU A 69 12.80 14.80 5.06
CA GLU A 69 12.24 16.03 4.51
C GLU A 69 13.36 17.06 4.41
N HIS A 70 13.78 17.34 3.19
CA HIS A 70 14.47 18.58 2.90
C HIS A 70 13.41 19.68 2.99
N SER A 71 13.39 20.39 4.11
CA SER A 71 12.69 21.67 4.21
C SER A 71 13.38 22.62 3.25
N VAL A 72 12.78 22.81 2.08
CA VAL A 72 13.17 23.89 1.16
C VAL A 72 12.80 25.21 1.82
N GLY A 73 13.80 25.93 2.27
CA GLY A 73 13.91 27.35 2.51
C GLY A 73 12.67 28.14 2.93
N VAL A 74 12.65 28.52 4.17
CA VAL A 74 12.22 29.85 4.56
C VAL A 74 13.45 30.51 5.15
N ASP A 75 13.95 31.55 4.47
CA ASP A 75 14.96 32.43 4.98
C ASP A 75 14.56 32.93 6.36
N ASP A 76 15.33 32.57 7.37
CA ASP A 76 15.49 33.42 8.54
C ASP A 76 16.94 33.35 9.04
N ALA A 77 17.57 34.50 9.00
CA ALA A 77 18.93 34.71 9.46
C ALA A 77 18.97 34.64 10.99
N GLY A 78 19.40 33.51 11.51
CA GLY A 78 19.63 33.39 12.94
C GLY A 78 19.75 31.97 13.43
N GLY A 79 20.92 31.44 13.34
CA GLY A 79 21.55 30.32 14.01
C GLY A 79 20.67 29.26 14.70
N VAL A 80 21.14 28.02 14.53
CA VAL A 80 20.98 26.85 15.40
C VAL A 80 20.04 25.76 14.91
N SER A 81 20.73 24.66 14.69
CA SER A 81 20.29 23.25 14.67
C SER A 81 19.50 22.77 13.46
N ASP A 82 20.29 22.18 12.59
CA ASP A 82 19.94 21.06 11.68
C ASP A 82 19.22 19.94 12.46
N ARG A 83 17.96 20.12 12.77
CA ARG A 83 17.10 19.01 13.14
C ARG A 83 16.59 18.39 11.84
N LYS A 84 17.37 17.48 11.30
CA LYS A 84 16.87 16.52 10.30
C LYS A 84 15.73 15.74 10.94
N THR A 85 14.52 16.18 10.67
CA THR A 85 13.33 15.44 11.08
C THR A 85 13.13 14.34 10.04
N SER A 86 13.70 13.15 10.26
CA SER A 86 13.40 11.99 9.45
C SER A 86 12.04 11.46 9.91
N THR A 87 11.08 11.40 8.99
CA THR A 87 9.80 10.75 9.24
C THR A 87 9.85 9.36 8.63
N THR A 88 9.63 8.34 9.44
CA THR A 88 9.50 6.96 8.97
C THR A 88 8.13 6.77 8.36
N VAL A 89 8.07 6.32 7.11
CA VAL A 89 6.83 5.95 6.43
C VAL A 89 6.73 4.44 6.41
N ALA A 90 5.73 3.90 7.08
CA ALA A 90 5.45 2.47 7.05
C ALA A 90 4.54 2.14 5.86
N MET A 91 4.97 1.18 5.04
CA MET A 91 4.18 0.59 3.97
C MET A 91 4.10 -0.91 4.18
N ASP A 92 2.92 -1.47 4.01
CA ASP A 92 2.70 -2.90 4.11
C ASP A 92 2.85 -3.55 2.72
N PHE A 93 3.49 -4.72 2.69
CA PHE A 93 3.54 -5.54 1.49
C PHE A 93 3.16 -6.98 1.83
N GLY A 94 2.33 -7.57 0.98
CA GLY A 94 1.95 -8.97 1.05
C GLY A 94 1.90 -9.62 -0.33
N ARG A 95 1.95 -10.95 -0.35
CA ARG A 95 1.88 -11.75 -1.59
C ARG A 95 0.90 -12.89 -1.43
N ILE A 96 0.13 -13.14 -2.48
CA ILE A 96 -0.73 -14.32 -2.61
C ILE A 96 -0.29 -15.08 -3.86
N ALA A 97 0.06 -16.36 -3.71
CA ALA A 97 0.36 -17.24 -4.83
C ALA A 97 -0.92 -17.96 -5.27
N LEU A 98 -1.26 -17.81 -6.56
CA LEU A 98 -2.42 -18.45 -7.15
C LEU A 98 -1.99 -19.55 -8.15
N PRO A 99 -2.86 -20.53 -8.45
CA PRO A 99 -2.59 -21.52 -9.47
C PRO A 99 -2.23 -20.88 -10.84
N GLY A 100 -1.43 -21.58 -11.64
CA GLY A 100 -1.03 -21.09 -12.96
C GLY A 100 0.09 -20.05 -12.94
N SER A 101 0.94 -20.06 -11.91
CA SER A 101 2.06 -19.13 -11.76
C SER A 101 1.60 -17.65 -11.75
N LEU A 102 0.47 -17.37 -11.16
CA LEU A 102 -0.07 -16.01 -10.96
C LEU A 102 0.16 -15.57 -9.50
N TRP A 103 0.81 -14.43 -9.32
CA TRP A 103 1.02 -13.84 -7.99
C TRP A 103 0.28 -12.51 -7.88
N LEU A 104 -0.44 -12.33 -6.78
CA LEU A 104 -1.00 -11.04 -6.41
C LEU A 104 -0.06 -10.37 -5.40
N TYR A 105 0.38 -9.16 -5.71
CA TYR A 105 1.14 -8.29 -4.82
C TYR A 105 0.22 -7.25 -4.24
N LEU A 106 0.14 -7.19 -2.91
CA LEU A 106 -0.67 -6.25 -2.15
C LEU A 106 0.24 -5.19 -1.54
N PHE A 107 -0.07 -3.92 -1.81
CA PHE A 107 0.67 -2.79 -1.26
C PHE A 107 -0.28 -1.93 -0.42
N GLY A 108 0.01 -1.77 0.87
CA GLY A 108 -0.70 -0.86 1.75
C GLY A 108 -0.21 0.57 1.58
N THR A 109 -1.13 1.52 1.40
CA THR A 109 -0.76 2.94 1.38
C THR A 109 -0.51 3.46 2.79
N PRO A 110 0.40 4.44 2.95
CA PRO A 110 0.43 5.23 4.17
C PRO A 110 -0.96 5.85 4.43
N GLY A 111 -1.44 5.75 5.67
CA GLY A 111 -2.79 6.19 6.03
C GLY A 111 -2.90 7.65 6.46
N GLN A 112 -1.84 8.43 6.37
CA GLN A 112 -1.81 9.85 6.72
C GLN A 112 -1.81 10.70 5.45
N ASP A 113 -2.65 11.72 5.38
CA ASP A 113 -2.86 12.55 4.18
C ASP A 113 -1.59 13.24 3.68
N ARG A 114 -0.66 13.58 4.58
CA ARG A 114 0.64 14.16 4.21
C ARG A 114 1.49 13.27 3.30
N PHE A 115 1.17 11.98 3.18
CA PHE A 115 1.87 11.02 2.33
C PHE A 115 1.15 10.70 1.02
N LEU A 116 0.07 11.42 0.68
CA LEU A 116 -0.68 11.23 -0.56
C LEU A 116 0.20 11.36 -1.82
N PHE A 117 1.26 12.17 -1.77
CA PHE A 117 2.20 12.32 -2.88
C PHE A 117 2.91 11.01 -3.28
N MET A 118 3.01 10.03 -2.35
CA MET A 118 3.61 8.73 -2.63
C MET A 118 2.63 7.78 -3.37
N TRP A 119 1.34 8.10 -3.35
CA TRP A 119 0.33 7.20 -3.91
C TRP A 119 0.45 7.07 -5.42
N ASP A 120 0.89 8.12 -6.12
CA ASP A 120 1.07 8.09 -7.58
C ASP A 120 2.10 7.02 -8.01
N ASP A 121 3.15 6.81 -7.23
CA ASP A 121 4.11 5.73 -7.48
C ASP A 121 3.57 4.36 -7.04
N LEU A 122 2.83 4.33 -5.93
CA LEU A 122 2.22 3.09 -5.43
C LEU A 122 1.16 2.55 -6.36
N VAL A 123 0.35 3.38 -7.01
CA VAL A 123 -0.73 2.92 -7.90
C VAL A 123 -0.26 2.60 -9.30
N ARG A 124 0.95 3.03 -9.68
CA ARG A 124 1.49 2.75 -11.02
C ARG A 124 1.57 1.25 -11.29
N GLY A 125 0.90 0.80 -12.35
CA GLY A 125 0.83 -0.61 -12.73
C GLY A 125 -0.10 -1.47 -11.87
N ALA A 126 -0.86 -0.88 -10.95
CA ALA A 126 -1.90 -1.61 -10.23
C ALA A 126 -3.14 -1.81 -11.11
N ILE A 127 -3.80 -2.96 -10.97
CA ILE A 127 -5.08 -3.21 -11.66
C ILE A 127 -6.25 -2.48 -10.99
N GLY A 128 -6.07 -2.06 -9.73
CA GLY A 128 -7.06 -1.34 -8.95
C GLY A 128 -6.71 -1.32 -7.46
N ALA A 129 -7.66 -0.84 -6.66
CA ALA A 129 -7.49 -0.67 -5.23
C ALA A 129 -8.66 -1.21 -4.39
N VAL A 130 -8.34 -1.63 -3.17
CA VAL A 130 -9.32 -1.81 -2.09
C VAL A 130 -9.24 -0.59 -1.19
N VAL A 131 -10.32 0.17 -1.06
CA VAL A 131 -10.46 1.26 -0.11
C VAL A 131 -11.15 0.73 1.13
N LEU A 132 -10.41 0.57 2.23
CA LEU A 132 -10.99 0.19 3.51
C LEU A 132 -11.61 1.40 4.20
N VAL A 133 -12.81 1.20 4.74
CA VAL A 133 -13.61 2.23 5.40
C VAL A 133 -13.91 1.83 6.83
N ASP A 134 -13.64 2.76 7.74
CA ASP A 134 -14.09 2.73 9.14
C ASP A 134 -15.29 3.68 9.29
N THR A 135 -16.46 3.16 9.59
CA THR A 135 -17.68 3.96 9.70
C THR A 135 -17.71 4.89 10.91
N ASP A 136 -16.85 4.66 11.89
CA ASP A 136 -16.69 5.56 13.04
C ASP A 136 -15.80 6.78 12.70
N ARG A 137 -15.09 6.75 11.54
CA ARG A 137 -14.16 7.79 11.09
C ARG A 137 -14.24 7.98 9.57
N LEU A 138 -15.46 8.21 9.06
CA LEU A 138 -15.72 8.37 7.63
C LEU A 138 -14.95 9.53 7.00
N ASP A 139 -14.69 10.59 7.75
CA ASP A 139 -13.90 11.74 7.33
C ASP A 139 -12.51 11.36 6.83
N GLN A 140 -11.90 10.32 7.40
CA GLN A 140 -10.59 9.83 6.99
C GLN A 140 -10.61 8.97 5.70
N CYS A 141 -11.80 8.66 5.19
CA CYS A 141 -11.95 7.81 4.01
C CYS A 141 -12.06 8.61 2.71
N PHE A 142 -12.52 9.87 2.77
CA PHE A 142 -12.70 10.72 1.60
C PHE A 142 -11.44 10.88 0.75
N PRO A 143 -10.25 11.16 1.32
CA PRO A 143 -9.06 11.32 0.49
C PRO A 143 -8.74 10.10 -0.37
N ALA A 144 -9.02 8.90 0.13
CA ALA A 144 -8.80 7.66 -0.63
C ALA A 144 -9.84 7.49 -1.75
N VAL A 145 -11.13 7.74 -1.46
CA VAL A 145 -12.21 7.65 -2.46
C VAL A 145 -11.95 8.66 -3.57
N ASP A 146 -11.76 9.93 -3.24
CA ASP A 146 -11.51 11.01 -4.18
C ASP A 146 -10.27 10.77 -5.05
N TYR A 147 -9.22 10.20 -4.45
CA TYR A 147 -7.99 9.88 -5.16
C TYR A 147 -8.22 8.88 -6.30
N PHE A 148 -8.87 7.75 -6.02
CA PHE A 148 -9.10 6.72 -7.03
C PHE A 148 -10.17 7.11 -8.04
N GLU A 149 -11.22 7.81 -7.61
CA GLU A 149 -12.28 8.29 -8.48
C GLU A 149 -11.75 9.32 -9.48
N SER A 150 -11.06 10.36 -9.01
CA SER A 150 -10.52 11.43 -9.87
C SER A 150 -9.53 10.94 -10.92
N ARG A 151 -8.84 9.83 -10.67
CA ARG A 151 -7.88 9.21 -11.58
C ARG A 151 -8.48 8.11 -12.44
N GLY A 152 -9.76 7.78 -12.26
CA GLY A 152 -10.42 6.69 -12.98
C GLY A 152 -9.83 5.31 -12.69
N ILE A 153 -9.12 5.14 -11.57
CA ILE A 153 -8.54 3.84 -11.18
C ILE A 153 -9.66 2.95 -10.63
N PRO A 154 -9.80 1.68 -11.08
CA PRO A 154 -10.79 0.76 -10.52
C PRO A 154 -10.58 0.59 -9.02
N PHE A 155 -11.66 0.71 -8.23
CA PHE A 155 -11.59 0.40 -6.81
C PHE A 155 -12.88 -0.21 -6.29
N VAL A 156 -12.78 -0.92 -5.19
CA VAL A 156 -13.90 -1.42 -4.38
C VAL A 156 -13.81 -0.87 -2.98
N VAL A 157 -14.94 -0.68 -2.33
CA VAL A 157 -15.00 -0.19 -0.96
C VAL A 157 -15.30 -1.34 -0.03
N GLY A 158 -14.38 -1.61 0.90
CA GLY A 158 -14.53 -2.59 1.97
C GLY A 158 -14.87 -1.90 3.29
N VAL A 159 -16.11 -1.94 3.71
CA VAL A 159 -16.53 -1.45 5.04
C VAL A 159 -16.02 -2.43 6.08
N ASN A 160 -15.01 -2.03 6.84
CA ASN A 160 -14.37 -2.91 7.81
C ASN A 160 -15.25 -3.08 9.06
N CYS A 161 -15.79 -4.27 9.23
CA CYS A 161 -16.60 -4.65 10.37
C CYS A 161 -15.70 -5.07 11.53
N PHE A 162 -15.29 -4.12 12.35
CA PHE A 162 -14.56 -4.42 13.58
C PHE A 162 -15.44 -5.32 14.46
N ASP A 163 -14.86 -6.39 14.97
CA ASP A 163 -15.53 -7.41 15.78
C ASP A 163 -16.71 -8.12 15.08
N GLY A 164 -16.74 -8.11 13.73
CA GLY A 164 -17.75 -8.76 12.93
C GLY A 164 -19.12 -8.05 12.93
N VAL A 165 -19.19 -6.81 13.40
CA VAL A 165 -20.44 -6.03 13.49
C VAL A 165 -20.55 -5.05 12.34
N ALA A 166 -21.60 -5.19 11.53
CA ALA A 166 -22.03 -4.19 10.56
C ALA A 166 -22.85 -3.10 11.28
N LYS A 167 -22.28 -1.92 11.48
CA LYS A 167 -22.93 -0.81 12.21
C LYS A 167 -23.93 -0.03 11.36
N HIS A 168 -23.66 0.06 10.05
CA HIS A 168 -24.44 0.85 9.09
C HIS A 168 -24.74 0.02 7.86
N ARG A 169 -25.81 0.34 7.15
CA ARG A 169 -26.14 -0.30 5.87
C ARG A 169 -25.15 0.16 4.79
N LEU A 170 -24.86 -0.69 3.81
CA LEU A 170 -23.94 -0.35 2.72
C LEU A 170 -24.43 0.83 1.89
N GLU A 171 -25.76 0.95 1.74
CA GLU A 171 -26.39 2.06 1.03
C GLU A 171 -26.13 3.40 1.73
N ASP A 172 -26.22 3.43 3.06
CA ASP A 172 -25.99 4.63 3.85
C ASP A 172 -24.49 5.06 3.76
N VAL A 173 -23.57 4.09 3.78
CA VAL A 173 -22.13 4.35 3.60
C VAL A 173 -21.85 4.84 2.18
N ARG A 174 -22.47 4.25 1.16
CA ARG A 174 -22.36 4.68 -0.23
C ARG A 174 -22.80 6.14 -0.40
N GLU A 175 -23.96 6.49 0.15
CA GLU A 175 -24.50 7.84 0.09
C GLU A 175 -23.58 8.84 0.82
N ALA A 176 -23.15 8.50 2.04
CA ALA A 176 -22.31 9.38 2.86
C ALA A 176 -20.94 9.66 2.21
N LEU A 177 -20.37 8.70 1.50
CA LEU A 177 -19.09 8.84 0.78
C LEU A 177 -19.27 9.24 -0.69
N ALA A 178 -20.50 9.51 -1.14
CA ALA A 178 -20.86 9.85 -2.53
C ALA A 178 -20.32 8.85 -3.57
N ILE A 179 -20.23 7.55 -3.22
CA ILE A 179 -19.62 6.52 -4.06
C ILE A 179 -20.52 6.21 -5.27
N PRO A 180 -19.99 6.26 -6.50
CA PRO A 180 -20.76 5.96 -7.71
C PRO A 180 -21.37 4.56 -7.69
N ALA A 181 -22.53 4.40 -8.33
CA ALA A 181 -23.29 3.14 -8.32
C ALA A 181 -22.52 1.94 -8.90
N HIS A 182 -21.59 2.19 -9.83
CA HIS A 182 -20.78 1.16 -10.46
C HIS A 182 -19.62 0.65 -9.60
N VAL A 183 -19.31 1.34 -8.49
CA VAL A 183 -18.25 0.93 -7.55
C VAL A 183 -18.84 -0.05 -6.54
N PRO A 184 -18.33 -1.27 -6.43
CA PRO A 184 -18.78 -2.22 -5.41
C PRO A 184 -18.49 -1.72 -3.99
N VAL A 185 -19.52 -1.79 -3.13
CA VAL A 185 -19.38 -1.55 -1.68
C VAL A 185 -19.81 -2.83 -0.98
N LEU A 186 -18.97 -3.36 -0.11
CA LEU A 186 -19.23 -4.62 0.60
C LEU A 186 -18.70 -4.56 2.02
N TYR A 187 -19.31 -5.39 2.90
CA TYR A 187 -18.72 -5.60 4.23
C TYR A 187 -17.49 -6.48 4.13
N THR A 188 -16.48 -6.14 4.92
CA THR A 188 -15.28 -6.96 5.10
C THR A 188 -14.93 -7.03 6.59
N ASP A 189 -14.14 -8.01 6.98
CA ASP A 189 -13.42 -8.05 8.25
C ASP A 189 -11.95 -8.27 7.90
N ALA A 190 -11.14 -7.28 8.14
CA ALA A 190 -9.72 -7.32 7.81
C ALA A 190 -8.97 -8.48 8.45
N ARG A 191 -9.48 -9.06 9.54
CA ARG A 191 -8.91 -10.23 10.23
C ARG A 191 -9.32 -11.55 9.60
N SER A 192 -10.39 -11.54 8.81
CA SER A 192 -10.96 -12.75 8.20
C SER A 192 -10.36 -12.98 6.81
N ARG A 193 -9.57 -14.06 6.65
CA ARG A 193 -9.05 -14.46 5.33
C ARG A 193 -10.16 -14.63 4.30
N THR A 194 -11.32 -15.15 4.71
CA THR A 194 -12.47 -15.36 3.81
C THR A 194 -13.07 -14.02 3.35
N ALA A 195 -13.28 -13.08 4.26
CA ALA A 195 -13.86 -11.77 3.93
C ALA A 195 -12.87 -10.96 3.06
N THR A 196 -11.58 -10.97 3.42
CA THR A 196 -10.51 -10.34 2.63
C THR A 196 -10.43 -10.92 1.22
N LYS A 197 -10.49 -12.25 1.09
CA LYS A 197 -10.51 -12.92 -0.22
C LYS A 197 -11.71 -12.48 -1.07
N GLN A 198 -12.90 -12.39 -0.47
CA GLN A 198 -14.11 -11.96 -1.20
C GLN A 198 -13.98 -10.51 -1.69
N THR A 199 -13.40 -9.64 -0.89
CA THR A 199 -13.14 -8.24 -1.27
C THR A 199 -12.17 -8.17 -2.47
N LEU A 200 -11.11 -8.96 -2.45
CA LEU A 200 -10.15 -9.02 -3.57
C LEU A 200 -10.78 -9.61 -4.84
N ILE A 201 -11.64 -10.63 -4.71
CA ILE A 201 -12.38 -11.18 -5.85
C ILE A 201 -13.26 -10.12 -6.50
N SER A 202 -13.99 -9.33 -5.70
CA SER A 202 -14.83 -8.23 -6.18
C SER A 202 -14.01 -7.20 -6.97
N LEU A 203 -12.81 -6.85 -6.50
CA LEU A 203 -11.92 -5.93 -7.21
C LEU A 203 -11.45 -6.52 -8.55
N VAL A 204 -11.00 -7.77 -8.56
CA VAL A 204 -10.52 -8.43 -9.79
C VAL A 204 -11.65 -8.51 -10.82
N GLN A 205 -12.87 -8.85 -10.41
CA GLN A 205 -14.05 -8.87 -11.30
C GLN A 205 -14.30 -7.49 -11.91
N LEU A 206 -14.31 -6.44 -11.11
CA LEU A 206 -14.47 -5.06 -11.59
C LEU A 206 -13.38 -4.67 -12.60
N ALA A 207 -12.12 -5.00 -12.31
CA ALA A 207 -11.00 -4.71 -13.20
C ALA A 207 -11.13 -5.45 -14.54
N MET A 208 -11.52 -6.73 -14.51
CA MET A 208 -11.74 -7.53 -15.72
C MET A 208 -12.92 -7.02 -16.56
N GLU A 209 -14.01 -6.57 -15.93
CA GLU A 209 -15.14 -5.97 -16.63
C GLU A 209 -14.73 -4.68 -17.35
N ARG A 210 -13.95 -3.84 -16.70
CA ARG A 210 -13.43 -2.62 -17.34
C ARG A 210 -12.52 -2.92 -18.53
N LEU A 211 -11.63 -3.90 -18.42
CA LEU A 211 -10.76 -4.31 -19.54
C LEU A 211 -11.59 -4.80 -20.74
N ARG A 212 -12.65 -5.57 -20.51
CA ARG A 212 -13.55 -6.06 -21.58
C ARG A 212 -14.32 -4.94 -22.26
N ASN A 213 -14.68 -3.90 -21.52
CA ASN A 213 -15.43 -2.77 -22.07
C ASN A 213 -14.54 -1.76 -22.84
N HIS A 214 -13.22 -1.86 -22.74
CA HIS A 214 -12.25 -1.00 -23.42
C HIS A 214 -11.47 -1.71 -24.53
N ALA A 215 -11.67 -3.03 -24.71
CA ALA A 215 -11.10 -3.85 -25.80
C ALA A 215 -12.05 -3.95 -26.98
#